data_0ee5a2ba66cd304505845ab09ba35059
#
_entry.id   0ee5a2ba66cd304505845ab09ba35059
#
_cell.length_a   1.000
_cell.length_b   1.000
_cell.length_c   1.000
_cell.angle_alpha   90.00
_cell.angle_beta   90.00
_cell.angle_gamma   90.00
#
_symmetry.space_group_name_H-M   'P 1'
#
loop_
_entity.id
_entity.type
_entity.pdbx_description
1 polymer ?
#
loop_
_entity_poly.entity_id
_entity_poly.type
_entity_poly.pdbx_seq_one_letter_code
_entity_poly.pdbx_strand_id
1 'polypeptide(L)'
;MDPLLVITNADAGTADDEALRSALEILRKRASVDVQATSQPGELDGVLQRAGSRRIVVAGGDGSLHAVVSALHRRHELDDAVVGLLPMGTGNDFARTLGVPLDPEEAALVIVSGEPRPMDLIVDELGEIVVNNVHVGAGAQASRRGARWKERLGRVGFGKANLGRLGYPIGAALSAFQPPSVHMHVELDGRVVTDVDRPVLMVAIGNGANVGGGTELVPEADPEDGEVDVMISHAVGAAAKIGYALHLQRGEHHRRDDVQYLRGSQVTISGDAFWISADGEVSGPERQRSWHVEPSAYSFILPRAGL
;
A
#
# COMPACT_ATOMS: atom_id res chain seq x y z
N MET A 1 14.68 -14.49 21.52
CA MET A 1 13.83 -13.66 20.65
C MET A 1 12.54 -13.39 21.38
N ASP A 2 11.98 -12.20 21.24
CA ASP A 2 10.73 -11.82 21.86
C ASP A 2 9.58 -12.72 21.38
N PRO A 3 8.55 -12.95 22.19
CA PRO A 3 7.38 -13.70 21.78
C PRO A 3 6.70 -13.05 20.57
N LEU A 4 6.12 -13.86 19.69
CA LEU A 4 5.44 -13.43 18.49
C LEU A 4 3.92 -13.60 18.63
N LEU A 5 3.17 -12.60 18.20
CA LEU A 5 1.74 -12.66 17.96
C LEU A 5 1.53 -12.69 16.43
N VAL A 6 1.11 -13.82 15.90
CA VAL A 6 0.79 -13.96 14.48
C VAL A 6 -0.71 -13.72 14.28
N ILE A 7 -1.04 -12.72 13.48
CA ILE A 7 -2.43 -12.36 13.14
C ILE A 7 -2.71 -12.83 11.72
N THR A 8 -3.75 -13.67 11.57
CA THR A 8 -4.17 -14.22 10.27
C THR A 8 -5.59 -13.77 9.95
N ASN A 9 -5.95 -13.80 8.66
CA ASN A 9 -7.32 -13.61 8.24
C ASN A 9 -8.05 -14.97 8.28
N ALA A 10 -9.17 -15.07 9.00
CA ALA A 10 -9.98 -16.29 9.10
C ALA A 10 -10.59 -16.74 7.77
N ASP A 11 -10.71 -15.82 6.79
CA ASP A 11 -11.26 -16.09 5.47
C ASP A 11 -10.19 -16.56 4.44
N ALA A 12 -8.93 -16.79 4.88
CA ALA A 12 -7.85 -17.30 4.04
C ALA A 12 -8.18 -18.71 3.51
N GLY A 13 -7.85 -19.00 2.25
CA GLY A 13 -8.18 -20.26 1.60
C GLY A 13 -7.22 -21.40 1.96
N THR A 14 -7.62 -22.66 1.70
CA THR A 14 -6.88 -23.89 2.05
C THR A 14 -5.45 -24.01 1.48
N ALA A 15 -5.14 -23.37 0.33
CA ALA A 15 -3.79 -23.37 -0.22
C ALA A 15 -2.83 -22.49 0.60
N ASP A 16 -3.37 -21.44 1.24
CA ASP A 16 -2.63 -20.55 2.12
C ASP A 16 -2.31 -21.24 3.47
N ASP A 17 -3.10 -22.25 3.88
CA ASP A 17 -2.94 -22.98 5.14
C ASP A 17 -1.67 -23.82 5.20
N GLU A 18 -1.18 -24.37 4.06
CA GLU A 18 0.05 -25.16 4.02
C GLU A 18 1.27 -24.25 4.13
N ALA A 19 1.34 -23.19 3.34
CA ALA A 19 2.39 -22.19 3.39
C ALA A 19 2.49 -21.53 4.78
N LEU A 20 1.34 -21.18 5.37
CA LEU A 20 1.28 -20.63 6.72
C LEU A 20 1.82 -21.65 7.76
N ARG A 21 1.44 -22.93 7.67
CA ARG A 21 1.95 -23.96 8.60
C ARG A 21 3.47 -24.10 8.53
N SER A 22 4.04 -24.18 7.32
CA SER A 22 5.49 -24.23 7.12
C SER A 22 6.20 -22.99 7.71
N ALA A 23 5.69 -21.80 7.43
CA ALA A 23 6.23 -20.56 7.99
C ALA A 23 6.16 -20.55 9.54
N LEU A 24 5.03 -20.97 10.12
CA LEU A 24 4.87 -21.05 11.58
C LEU A 24 5.82 -22.07 12.23
N GLU A 25 6.17 -23.17 11.56
CA GLU A 25 7.17 -24.11 12.05
C GLU A 25 8.56 -23.46 12.14
N ILE A 26 8.92 -22.61 11.17
CA ILE A 26 10.18 -21.86 11.19
C ILE A 26 10.20 -20.90 12.38
N LEU A 27 9.12 -20.12 12.58
CA LEU A 27 9.00 -19.16 13.67
C LEU A 27 9.08 -19.86 15.04
N ARG A 28 8.38 -20.99 15.23
CA ARG A 28 8.33 -21.78 16.49
C ARG A 28 9.67 -22.37 16.89
N LYS A 29 10.61 -22.56 15.96
CA LYS A 29 11.97 -23.00 16.27
C LYS A 29 12.79 -21.93 17.00
N ARG A 30 12.37 -20.66 16.93
CA ARG A 30 13.13 -19.50 17.43
C ARG A 30 12.40 -18.65 18.47
N ALA A 31 11.07 -18.72 18.51
CA ALA A 31 10.24 -17.91 19.42
C ALA A 31 9.01 -18.67 19.90
N SER A 32 8.43 -18.20 21.02
CA SER A 32 7.05 -18.55 21.39
C SER A 32 6.09 -17.85 20.43
N VAL A 33 5.18 -18.61 19.80
CA VAL A 33 4.26 -18.09 18.77
C VAL A 33 2.83 -18.33 19.21
N ASP A 34 2.10 -17.23 19.37
CA ASP A 34 0.64 -17.21 19.54
C ASP A 34 -0.01 -16.84 18.18
N VAL A 35 -0.95 -17.64 17.74
CA VAL A 35 -1.63 -17.42 16.44
C VAL A 35 -3.09 -17.07 16.70
N GLN A 36 -3.53 -15.93 16.19
CA GLN A 36 -4.89 -15.43 16.33
C GLN A 36 -5.48 -15.16 14.95
N ALA A 37 -6.61 -15.78 14.64
CA ALA A 37 -7.36 -15.52 13.43
C ALA A 37 -8.42 -14.44 13.71
N THR A 38 -8.53 -13.46 12.80
CA THR A 38 -9.52 -12.38 12.88
C THR A 38 -10.27 -12.27 11.57
N SER A 39 -11.57 -12.00 11.64
CA SER A 39 -12.44 -11.77 10.47
C SER A 39 -13.06 -10.37 10.47
N GLN A 40 -13.05 -9.70 11.61
CA GLN A 40 -13.68 -8.39 11.77
C GLN A 40 -12.76 -7.43 12.55
N PRO A 41 -12.87 -6.11 12.30
CA PRO A 41 -12.06 -5.10 12.98
C PRO A 41 -12.12 -5.17 14.52
N GLY A 42 -13.31 -5.42 15.10
CA GLY A 42 -13.46 -5.52 16.55
C GLY A 42 -12.75 -6.72 17.17
N GLU A 43 -12.59 -7.82 16.44
CA GLU A 43 -11.77 -8.97 16.87
C GLU A 43 -10.30 -8.62 16.88
N LEU A 44 -9.84 -7.89 15.88
CA LEU A 44 -8.47 -7.41 15.77
C LEU A 44 -8.11 -6.50 16.95
N ASP A 45 -8.97 -5.54 17.29
CA ASP A 45 -8.77 -4.65 18.46
C ASP A 45 -8.65 -5.46 19.76
N GLY A 46 -9.48 -6.49 19.94
CA GLY A 46 -9.41 -7.38 21.10
C GLY A 46 -8.14 -8.24 21.15
N VAL A 47 -7.60 -8.63 19.99
CA VAL A 47 -6.33 -9.36 19.88
C VAL A 47 -5.15 -8.44 20.21
N LEU A 48 -5.11 -7.24 19.65
CA LEU A 48 -4.06 -6.25 19.89
C LEU A 48 -4.03 -5.79 21.35
N GLN A 49 -5.19 -5.62 21.99
CA GLN A 49 -5.26 -5.28 23.42
C GLN A 49 -4.50 -6.31 24.30
N ARG A 50 -4.42 -7.54 23.88
CA ARG A 50 -3.71 -8.62 24.57
C ARG A 50 -2.30 -8.86 24.05
N ALA A 51 -1.84 -8.08 23.08
CA ALA A 51 -0.52 -8.25 22.47
C ALA A 51 0.61 -8.05 23.46
N GLY A 52 0.52 -7.04 24.34
CA GLY A 52 1.59 -6.68 25.26
C GLY A 52 2.86 -6.29 24.51
N SER A 53 4.02 -6.75 24.99
CA SER A 53 5.33 -6.49 24.35
C SER A 53 5.71 -7.49 23.24
N ARG A 54 4.75 -8.26 22.71
CA ARG A 54 5.00 -9.21 21.62
C ARG A 54 5.23 -8.48 20.30
N ARG A 55 6.15 -9.00 19.48
CA ARG A 55 6.25 -8.57 18.09
C ARG A 55 5.05 -9.08 17.32
N ILE A 56 4.46 -8.23 16.50
CA ILE A 56 3.27 -8.53 15.72
C ILE A 56 3.70 -9.02 14.34
N VAL A 57 3.24 -10.19 13.95
CA VAL A 57 3.46 -10.76 12.62
C VAL A 57 2.13 -10.83 11.89
N VAL A 58 2.01 -10.11 10.79
CA VAL A 58 0.83 -10.15 9.94
C VAL A 58 1.00 -11.27 8.91
N ALA A 59 0.15 -12.29 8.96
CA ALA A 59 0.07 -13.30 7.91
C ALA A 59 -1.09 -12.94 6.97
N GLY A 60 -0.77 -12.19 5.89
CA GLY A 60 -1.77 -11.65 4.99
C GLY A 60 -1.16 -10.80 3.88
N GLY A 61 -2.00 -10.05 3.18
CA GLY A 61 -1.60 -9.08 2.15
C GLY A 61 -1.63 -7.64 2.67
N ASP A 62 -1.52 -6.69 1.72
CA ASP A 62 -1.49 -5.25 1.99
C ASP A 62 -2.68 -4.77 2.84
N GLY A 63 -3.89 -5.26 2.57
CA GLY A 63 -5.09 -4.91 3.36
C GLY A 63 -5.04 -5.41 4.81
N SER A 64 -4.44 -6.59 5.06
CA SER A 64 -4.26 -7.10 6.43
C SER A 64 -3.20 -6.29 7.18
N LEU A 65 -2.12 -5.90 6.50
CA LEU A 65 -1.08 -5.03 7.06
C LEU A 65 -1.68 -3.66 7.40
N HIS A 66 -2.39 -3.04 6.46
CA HIS A 66 -3.09 -1.77 6.70
C HIS A 66 -4.03 -1.84 7.91
N ALA A 67 -4.85 -2.90 8.01
CA ALA A 67 -5.78 -3.06 9.13
C ALA A 67 -5.06 -3.12 10.50
N VAL A 68 -3.94 -3.85 10.59
CA VAL A 68 -3.15 -3.96 11.83
C VAL A 68 -2.49 -2.63 12.17
N VAL A 69 -1.81 -1.99 11.22
CA VAL A 69 -1.14 -0.69 11.44
C VAL A 69 -2.16 0.38 11.82
N SER A 70 -3.31 0.45 11.10
CA SER A 70 -4.41 1.36 11.42
C SER A 70 -4.99 1.13 12.81
N ALA A 71 -5.17 -0.12 13.24
CA ALA A 71 -5.65 -0.42 14.57
C ALA A 71 -4.65 0.01 15.66
N LEU A 72 -3.35 -0.21 15.46
CA LEU A 72 -2.29 0.23 16.37
C LEU A 72 -2.22 1.77 16.44
N HIS A 73 -2.32 2.45 15.30
CA HIS A 73 -2.33 3.92 15.24
C HIS A 73 -3.51 4.52 16.02
N ARG A 74 -4.74 4.05 15.80
CA ARG A 74 -5.93 4.48 16.55
C ARG A 74 -5.83 4.24 18.07
N ARG A 75 -5.05 3.26 18.48
CA ARG A 75 -4.82 2.90 19.87
C ARG A 75 -3.66 3.66 20.51
N HIS A 76 -2.92 4.46 19.72
CA HIS A 76 -1.67 5.11 20.15
C HIS A 76 -0.63 4.10 20.69
N GLU A 77 -0.56 2.92 20.05
CA GLU A 77 0.37 1.83 20.37
C GLU A 77 1.37 1.57 19.23
N LEU A 78 1.38 2.45 18.23
CA LEU A 78 2.19 2.25 17.01
C LEU A 78 3.67 2.50 17.26
N ASP A 79 4.04 3.53 18.03
CA ASP A 79 5.42 3.95 18.29
C ASP A 79 6.30 2.83 18.88
N ASP A 80 5.70 1.97 19.72
CA ASP A 80 6.37 0.83 20.33
C ASP A 80 6.21 -0.47 19.53
N ALA A 81 5.47 -0.44 18.42
CA ALA A 81 5.15 -1.63 17.68
C ALA A 81 6.32 -2.09 16.80
N VAL A 82 6.59 -3.40 16.85
CA VAL A 82 7.48 -4.07 15.89
C VAL A 82 6.65 -5.03 15.06
N VAL A 83 6.51 -4.72 13.77
CA VAL A 83 5.67 -5.46 12.82
C VAL A 83 6.54 -6.28 11.87
N GLY A 84 6.13 -7.50 11.59
CA GLY A 84 6.67 -8.35 10.54
C GLY A 84 5.56 -8.82 9.61
N LEU A 85 5.90 -9.24 8.41
CA LEU A 85 4.94 -9.68 7.41
C LEU A 85 5.30 -11.07 6.87
N LEU A 86 4.32 -11.96 6.85
CA LEU A 86 4.29 -13.15 6.01
C LEU A 86 3.38 -12.84 4.82
N PRO A 87 3.94 -12.58 3.63
CA PRO A 87 3.16 -12.13 2.47
C PRO A 87 2.29 -13.26 1.93
N MET A 88 1.00 -13.21 2.23
CA MET A 88 0.02 -14.23 1.80
C MET A 88 -1.10 -13.62 0.95
N GLY A 89 -0.98 -12.36 0.57
CA GLY A 89 -1.92 -11.67 -0.32
C GLY A 89 -1.59 -11.87 -1.79
N THR A 90 -2.45 -11.33 -2.65
CA THR A 90 -2.26 -11.37 -4.11
C THR A 90 -1.26 -10.32 -4.60
N GLY A 91 -1.28 -9.13 -4.03
CA GLY A 91 -0.43 -7.98 -4.42
C GLY A 91 0.90 -7.99 -3.69
N ASN A 92 0.84 -7.89 -2.39
CA ASN A 92 1.97 -7.76 -1.47
C ASN A 92 2.91 -6.62 -1.90
N ASP A 93 2.31 -5.49 -2.25
CA ASP A 93 3.01 -4.36 -2.85
C ASP A 93 4.00 -3.71 -1.87
N PHE A 94 3.62 -3.59 -0.59
CA PHE A 94 4.52 -3.07 0.43
C PHE A 94 5.68 -4.03 0.75
N ALA A 95 5.43 -5.35 0.75
CA ALA A 95 6.52 -6.34 0.86
C ALA A 95 7.54 -6.21 -0.26
N ARG A 96 7.07 -5.95 -1.49
CA ARG A 96 7.95 -5.71 -2.66
C ARG A 96 8.80 -4.46 -2.47
N THR A 97 8.19 -3.35 -2.05
CA THR A 97 8.91 -2.10 -1.75
C THR A 97 10.01 -2.33 -0.74
N LEU A 98 9.74 -3.08 0.33
CA LEU A 98 10.67 -3.35 1.41
C LEU A 98 11.68 -4.47 1.12
N GLY A 99 11.62 -5.14 -0.04
CA GLY A 99 12.47 -6.29 -0.34
C GLY A 99 12.22 -7.51 0.55
N VAL A 100 11.04 -7.61 1.17
CA VAL A 100 10.62 -8.80 1.93
C VAL A 100 10.31 -9.92 0.95
N PRO A 101 10.89 -11.13 1.12
CA PRO A 101 10.58 -12.26 0.26
C PRO A 101 9.08 -12.56 0.21
N LEU A 102 8.57 -12.84 -1.00
CA LEU A 102 7.15 -13.14 -1.19
C LEU A 102 6.80 -14.59 -0.84
N ASP A 103 7.79 -15.45 -0.71
CA ASP A 103 7.63 -16.78 -0.17
C ASP A 103 7.48 -16.70 1.36
N PRO A 104 6.39 -17.25 1.96
CA PRO A 104 6.16 -17.16 3.40
C PRO A 104 7.23 -17.84 4.27
N GLU A 105 7.89 -18.89 3.79
CA GLU A 105 8.96 -19.56 4.53
C GLU A 105 10.22 -18.69 4.55
N GLU A 106 10.59 -18.08 3.42
CA GLU A 106 11.70 -17.14 3.34
C GLU A 106 11.40 -15.87 4.18
N ALA A 107 10.17 -15.35 4.14
CA ALA A 107 9.74 -14.23 4.97
C ALA A 107 9.80 -14.59 6.48
N ALA A 108 9.45 -15.82 6.86
CA ALA A 108 9.60 -16.28 8.24
C ALA A 108 11.08 -16.31 8.68
N LEU A 109 12.01 -16.62 7.78
CA LEU A 109 13.45 -16.53 8.06
C LEU A 109 13.86 -15.06 8.30
N VAL A 110 13.32 -14.11 7.53
CA VAL A 110 13.55 -12.67 7.77
C VAL A 110 13.02 -12.27 9.15
N ILE A 111 11.82 -12.69 9.54
CA ILE A 111 11.25 -12.36 10.85
C ILE A 111 12.14 -12.83 12.00
N VAL A 112 12.77 -13.99 11.89
CA VAL A 112 13.62 -14.55 12.96
C VAL A 112 15.08 -14.10 12.92
N SER A 113 15.60 -13.63 11.80
CA SER A 113 17.01 -13.26 11.63
C SER A 113 17.23 -11.79 11.25
N GLY A 114 16.20 -11.11 10.82
CA GLY A 114 16.22 -9.71 10.42
C GLY A 114 16.35 -8.74 11.59
N GLU A 115 16.20 -7.47 11.30
CA GLU A 115 16.27 -6.39 12.28
C GLU A 115 15.08 -5.43 12.13
N PRO A 116 14.58 -4.87 13.25
CA PRO A 116 13.59 -3.81 13.20
C PRO A 116 14.21 -2.54 12.62
N ARG A 117 13.56 -1.94 11.64
CA ARG A 117 13.90 -0.65 11.06
C ARG A 117 12.71 0.30 11.16
N PRO A 118 12.93 1.59 11.43
CA PRO A 118 11.84 2.55 11.53
C PRO A 118 11.17 2.74 10.18
N MET A 119 9.84 2.85 10.18
CA MET A 119 9.01 3.09 9.01
C MET A 119 8.19 4.33 9.17
N ASP A 120 8.09 5.07 8.10
CA ASP A 120 7.23 6.24 7.99
C ASP A 120 5.78 5.83 7.72
N LEU A 121 4.87 6.74 8.00
CA LEU A 121 3.44 6.55 7.78
C LEU A 121 2.84 7.82 7.17
N ILE A 122 1.99 7.69 6.19
CA ILE A 122 1.21 8.81 5.70
C ILE A 122 -0.09 8.90 6.51
N VAL A 123 -0.44 10.10 6.95
CA VAL A 123 -1.68 10.36 7.69
C VAL A 123 -2.42 11.53 7.03
N ASP A 124 -3.73 11.40 6.87
CA ASP A 124 -4.55 12.49 6.34
C ASP A 124 -5.11 13.39 7.46
N GLU A 125 -5.75 14.50 7.08
CA GLU A 125 -6.34 15.45 8.03
C GLU A 125 -7.51 14.88 8.86
N LEU A 126 -8.02 13.70 8.52
CA LEU A 126 -9.04 12.99 9.29
C LEU A 126 -8.47 11.96 10.26
N GLY A 127 -7.13 11.76 10.23
CA GLY A 127 -6.45 10.74 11.00
C GLY A 127 -6.49 9.34 10.38
N GLU A 128 -6.90 9.23 9.11
CA GLU A 128 -6.82 7.97 8.38
C GLU A 128 -5.37 7.76 7.88
N ILE A 129 -4.88 6.56 8.07
CA ILE A 129 -3.49 6.22 7.71
C ILE A 129 -3.37 5.59 6.34
N VAL A 130 -2.18 5.71 5.75
CA VAL A 130 -1.80 5.02 4.53
C VAL A 130 -0.39 4.45 4.71
N VAL A 131 -0.28 3.14 4.56
CA VAL A 131 1.00 2.43 4.73
C VAL A 131 1.84 2.51 3.47
N ASN A 132 1.23 2.37 2.30
CA ASN A 132 1.93 2.23 1.03
C ASN A 132 1.78 3.46 0.15
N ASN A 133 0.59 3.75 -0.38
CA ASN A 133 0.43 4.89 -1.28
C ASN A 133 -1.01 5.40 -1.41
N VAL A 134 -1.10 6.67 -1.84
CA VAL A 134 -2.35 7.32 -2.25
C VAL A 134 -2.25 7.67 -3.73
N HIS A 135 -3.32 7.50 -4.47
CA HIS A 135 -3.44 8.09 -5.79
C HIS A 135 -4.81 8.70 -6.05
N VAL A 136 -4.79 9.82 -6.76
CA VAL A 136 -5.94 10.68 -7.03
C VAL A 136 -6.10 10.84 -8.54
N GLY A 137 -7.33 10.95 -9.01
CA GLY A 137 -7.64 11.13 -10.43
C GLY A 137 -7.82 9.81 -11.18
N ALA A 138 -7.11 9.61 -12.28
CA ALA A 138 -7.29 8.46 -13.17
C ALA A 138 -7.02 7.11 -12.47
N GLY A 139 -6.01 7.05 -11.61
CA GLY A 139 -5.67 5.86 -10.84
C GLY A 139 -6.81 5.41 -9.92
N ALA A 140 -7.36 6.33 -9.12
CA ALA A 140 -8.48 6.05 -8.24
C ALA A 140 -9.74 5.62 -9.00
N GLN A 141 -10.00 6.22 -10.17
CA GLN A 141 -11.11 5.79 -11.03
C GLN A 141 -10.91 4.37 -11.58
N ALA A 142 -9.68 3.97 -11.89
CA ALA A 142 -9.35 2.62 -12.32
C ALA A 142 -9.57 1.60 -11.18
N SER A 143 -9.10 1.89 -9.98
CA SER A 143 -9.31 1.08 -8.78
C SER A 143 -10.81 0.87 -8.49
N ARG A 144 -11.60 1.96 -8.52
CA ARG A 144 -13.05 1.93 -8.33
C ARG A 144 -13.77 1.03 -9.36
N ARG A 145 -13.35 1.07 -10.61
CA ARG A 145 -13.95 0.23 -11.66
C ARG A 145 -13.56 -1.23 -11.49
N GLY A 146 -12.30 -1.50 -11.13
CA GLY A 146 -11.81 -2.85 -10.81
C GLY A 146 -12.56 -3.49 -9.65
N ALA A 147 -12.81 -2.75 -8.57
CA ALA A 147 -13.59 -3.21 -7.41
C ALA A 147 -15.02 -3.58 -7.80
N ARG A 148 -15.71 -2.74 -8.60
CA ARG A 148 -17.06 -3.04 -9.11
C ARG A 148 -17.11 -4.27 -10.02
N TRP A 149 -16.06 -4.53 -10.78
CA TRP A 149 -15.96 -5.72 -11.64
C TRP A 149 -15.80 -6.99 -10.80
N LYS A 150 -14.92 -6.96 -9.78
CA LYS A 150 -14.75 -8.06 -8.80
C LYS A 150 -16.09 -8.39 -8.11
N GLU A 151 -16.81 -7.38 -7.66
CA GLU A 151 -18.12 -7.55 -7.02
C GLU A 151 -19.17 -8.18 -7.96
N ARG A 152 -19.20 -7.77 -9.22
CA ARG A 152 -20.09 -8.35 -10.23
C ARG A 152 -19.73 -9.79 -10.59
N LEU A 153 -18.44 -10.10 -10.74
CA LEU A 153 -17.97 -11.46 -11.03
C LEU A 153 -18.16 -12.40 -9.83
N GLY A 154 -17.99 -11.92 -8.61
CA GLY A 154 -18.28 -12.67 -7.38
C GLY A 154 -19.75 -13.11 -7.30
N ARG A 155 -20.70 -12.28 -7.77
CA ARG A 155 -22.14 -12.62 -7.83
C ARG A 155 -22.48 -13.69 -8.89
N VAL A 156 -21.61 -13.91 -9.88
CA VAL A 156 -21.83 -14.86 -10.98
C VAL A 156 -21.08 -16.19 -10.77
N GLY A 157 -20.49 -16.41 -9.58
CA GLY A 157 -19.88 -17.71 -9.24
C GLY A 157 -18.47 -17.97 -9.82
N PHE A 158 -17.84 -16.97 -10.48
CA PHE A 158 -16.46 -17.05 -10.97
C PHE A 158 -15.42 -16.66 -9.90
N GLY A 159 -15.70 -16.90 -8.63
CA GLY A 159 -14.98 -16.42 -7.47
C GLY A 159 -13.58 -17.01 -7.20
N LYS A 160 -12.98 -17.76 -8.11
CA LYS A 160 -11.63 -18.35 -7.90
C LYS A 160 -10.72 -18.34 -9.13
N ALA A 161 -10.97 -17.49 -10.12
CA ALA A 161 -9.98 -17.28 -11.15
C ALA A 161 -8.87 -16.41 -10.56
N ASN A 162 -7.65 -16.93 -10.53
CA ASN A 162 -6.42 -16.27 -10.09
C ASN A 162 -6.10 -15.08 -11.02
N LEU A 163 -6.86 -13.98 -10.90
CA LEU A 163 -6.69 -12.73 -11.64
C LEU A 163 -5.46 -11.94 -11.15
N GLY A 164 -4.86 -12.36 -10.03
CA GLY A 164 -3.67 -11.73 -9.47
C GLY A 164 -2.37 -11.96 -10.25
N ARG A 165 -2.35 -12.95 -11.17
CA ARG A 165 -1.19 -13.20 -12.05
C ARG A 165 -1.28 -12.49 -13.40
N LEU A 166 -2.45 -11.99 -13.74
CA LEU A 166 -2.63 -11.01 -14.79
C LEU A 166 -2.49 -9.64 -14.12
N GLY A 167 -1.25 -9.22 -13.85
CA GLY A 167 -0.93 -7.85 -13.52
C GLY A 167 -1.54 -6.98 -14.61
N TYR A 168 -2.83 -6.64 -14.47
CA TYR A 168 -3.43 -5.58 -15.25
C TYR A 168 -2.83 -4.31 -14.67
N PRO A 169 -1.74 -3.88 -15.26
CA PRO A 169 -1.12 -2.67 -14.78
C PRO A 169 -2.16 -1.57 -14.88
N ILE A 170 -2.10 -0.65 -13.95
CA ILE A 170 -2.79 0.64 -14.02
C ILE A 170 -2.74 1.18 -15.46
N GLY A 171 -1.64 0.90 -16.18
CA GLY A 171 -1.49 1.23 -17.60
C GLY A 171 -2.52 0.61 -18.55
N ALA A 172 -2.92 -0.64 -18.37
CA ALA A 172 -3.98 -1.25 -19.19
C ALA A 172 -5.36 -0.63 -18.86
N ALA A 173 -5.59 -0.31 -17.59
CA ALA A 173 -6.78 0.41 -17.18
C ALA A 173 -6.80 1.86 -17.69
N LEU A 174 -5.65 2.53 -17.72
CA LEU A 174 -5.51 3.89 -18.28
C LEU A 174 -5.66 3.91 -19.81
N SER A 175 -5.23 2.86 -20.52
CA SER A 175 -5.39 2.76 -21.98
C SER A 175 -6.77 2.31 -22.42
N ALA A 176 -7.44 1.45 -21.64
CA ALA A 176 -8.80 0.98 -21.94
C ALA A 176 -9.89 2.01 -21.64
N PHE A 177 -9.60 3.01 -20.79
CA PHE A 177 -10.52 4.07 -20.45
C PHE A 177 -9.83 5.42 -20.70
N GLN A 178 -10.53 6.33 -21.36
CA GLN A 178 -10.11 7.73 -21.44
C GLN A 178 -10.60 8.42 -20.13
N PRO A 179 -9.84 8.34 -19.01
CA PRO A 179 -10.25 9.04 -17.81
C PRO A 179 -10.21 10.53 -18.12
N PRO A 180 -11.21 11.33 -17.69
CA PRO A 180 -11.15 12.76 -17.81
C PRO A 180 -9.90 13.26 -17.06
N SER A 181 -9.24 14.27 -17.61
CA SER A 181 -8.29 15.08 -16.84
C SER A 181 -9.05 15.86 -15.78
N VAL A 182 -8.42 16.11 -14.67
CA VAL A 182 -8.97 16.83 -13.53
C VAL A 182 -8.16 18.11 -13.32
N HIS A 183 -8.82 19.22 -13.00
CA HIS A 183 -8.14 20.47 -12.69
C HIS A 183 -7.93 20.53 -11.18
N MET A 184 -6.67 20.42 -10.80
CA MET A 184 -6.23 20.32 -9.40
C MET A 184 -5.20 21.37 -9.07
N HIS A 185 -5.30 21.92 -7.88
CA HIS A 185 -4.26 22.69 -7.23
C HIS A 185 -3.55 21.75 -6.27
N VAL A 186 -2.25 21.61 -6.42
CA VAL A 186 -1.40 20.74 -5.59
C VAL A 186 -0.34 21.60 -4.92
N GLU A 187 -0.32 21.53 -3.61
CA GLU A 187 0.70 22.14 -2.77
C GLU A 187 1.58 21.05 -2.14
N LEU A 188 2.86 21.29 -2.12
CA LEU A 188 3.87 20.48 -1.44
C LEU A 188 4.64 21.38 -0.49
N ASP A 189 4.59 21.10 0.81
CA ASP A 189 5.22 21.90 1.87
C ASP A 189 4.88 23.39 1.80
N GLY A 190 3.60 23.69 1.52
CA GLY A 190 3.08 25.07 1.38
C GLY A 190 3.48 25.77 0.08
N ARG A 191 4.09 25.07 -0.88
CA ARG A 191 4.43 25.61 -2.20
C ARG A 191 3.52 25.02 -3.27
N VAL A 192 2.97 25.86 -4.11
CA VAL A 192 2.16 25.42 -5.27
C VAL A 192 3.10 24.78 -6.29
N VAL A 193 2.87 23.50 -6.58
CA VAL A 193 3.63 22.72 -7.56
C VAL A 193 2.86 22.47 -8.84
N THR A 194 1.51 22.54 -8.77
CA THR A 194 0.63 22.57 -9.94
C THR A 194 -0.63 23.37 -9.63
N ASP A 195 -1.19 24.04 -10.62
CA ASP A 195 -2.39 24.84 -10.46
C ASP A 195 -3.49 24.37 -11.42
N VAL A 196 -4.72 24.78 -11.16
CA VAL A 196 -5.94 24.41 -11.89
C VAL A 196 -5.89 24.70 -13.39
N ASP A 197 -5.04 25.65 -13.83
CA ASP A 197 -4.85 25.95 -15.25
C ASP A 197 -4.19 24.81 -16.02
N ARG A 198 -3.48 23.92 -15.33
CA ARG A 198 -2.78 22.79 -15.93
C ARG A 198 -3.47 21.48 -15.59
N PRO A 199 -4.21 20.87 -16.53
CA PRO A 199 -4.95 19.67 -16.24
C PRO A 199 -4.03 18.50 -15.86
N VAL A 200 -4.48 17.69 -14.91
CA VAL A 200 -3.75 16.55 -14.33
C VAL A 200 -4.44 15.25 -14.73
N LEU A 201 -3.68 14.24 -15.11
CA LEU A 201 -4.17 12.88 -15.28
C LEU A 201 -4.33 12.19 -13.93
N MET A 202 -3.29 12.24 -13.12
CA MET A 202 -3.26 11.68 -11.77
C MET A 202 -2.17 12.32 -10.91
N VAL A 203 -2.40 12.31 -9.60
CA VAL A 203 -1.37 12.52 -8.58
C VAL A 203 -1.20 11.22 -7.82
N ALA A 204 0.04 10.82 -7.56
CA ALA A 204 0.37 9.72 -6.67
C ALA A 204 1.26 10.24 -5.55
N ILE A 205 1.01 9.81 -4.33
CA ILE A 205 1.79 10.10 -3.13
C ILE A 205 2.25 8.75 -2.60
N GLY A 206 3.54 8.49 -2.64
CA GLY A 206 4.14 7.21 -2.28
C GLY A 206 4.91 7.29 -0.98
N ASN A 207 4.57 6.41 -0.04
CA ASN A 207 5.45 5.93 1.01
C ASN A 207 6.18 4.68 0.51
N GLY A 208 5.51 3.87 -0.32
CA GLY A 208 6.07 2.74 -1.02
C GLY A 208 5.96 2.85 -2.54
N ALA A 209 6.83 2.12 -3.25
CA ALA A 209 6.99 2.22 -4.70
C ALA A 209 5.89 1.51 -5.51
N ASN A 210 5.39 0.38 -4.99
CA ASN A 210 4.61 -0.58 -5.77
C ASN A 210 3.10 -0.44 -5.55
N VAL A 211 2.32 -0.73 -6.61
CA VAL A 211 0.84 -0.81 -6.57
C VAL A 211 0.34 -1.94 -7.47
N GLY A 212 -0.82 -2.49 -7.12
CA GLY A 212 -1.57 -3.40 -8.00
C GLY A 212 -0.86 -4.70 -8.35
N GLY A 213 -0.01 -5.21 -7.46
CA GLY A 213 0.72 -6.46 -7.63
C GLY A 213 2.08 -6.31 -8.31
N GLY A 214 2.80 -5.23 -8.02
CA GLY A 214 4.19 -5.01 -8.42
C GLY A 214 4.39 -3.99 -9.54
N THR A 215 3.41 -3.14 -9.84
CA THR A 215 3.65 -1.98 -10.72
C THR A 215 4.33 -0.89 -9.91
N GLU A 216 5.52 -0.49 -10.29
CA GLU A 216 6.23 0.64 -9.70
C GLU A 216 5.57 1.95 -10.10
N LEU A 217 4.70 2.50 -9.27
CA LEU A 217 4.01 3.75 -9.54
C LEU A 217 4.82 4.96 -9.11
N VAL A 218 5.48 4.86 -7.96
CA VAL A 218 6.36 5.89 -7.39
C VAL A 218 7.71 5.25 -7.10
N PRO A 219 8.56 5.01 -8.13
CA PRO A 219 9.67 4.06 -8.08
C PRO A 219 10.82 4.46 -7.13
N GLU A 220 10.92 5.71 -6.72
CA GLU A 220 11.97 6.20 -5.82
C GLU A 220 11.48 6.33 -4.36
N ALA A 221 10.22 5.97 -4.08
CA ALA A 221 9.66 6.07 -2.74
C ALA A 221 10.36 5.11 -1.76
N ASP A 222 10.78 5.68 -0.62
CA ASP A 222 11.48 4.99 0.46
C ASP A 222 10.77 5.28 1.79
N PRO A 223 10.14 4.27 2.43
CA PRO A 223 9.39 4.47 3.66
C PRO A 223 10.27 4.65 4.91
N GLU A 224 11.56 4.94 4.77
CA GLU A 224 12.52 5.08 5.87
C GLU A 224 13.20 6.45 5.90
N ASP A 225 12.86 7.38 5.00
CA ASP A 225 13.62 8.62 4.80
C ASP A 225 12.93 9.91 5.32
N GLY A 226 11.72 9.78 5.90
CA GLY A 226 10.96 10.88 6.51
C GLY A 226 10.24 11.78 5.51
N GLU A 227 10.16 11.40 4.24
CA GLU A 227 9.48 12.15 3.19
C GLU A 227 8.51 11.26 2.41
N VAL A 228 7.63 11.86 1.64
CA VAL A 228 6.81 11.19 0.64
C VAL A 228 7.22 11.62 -0.74
N ASP A 229 7.17 10.69 -1.67
CA ASP A 229 7.39 10.95 -3.08
C ASP A 229 6.09 11.32 -3.76
N VAL A 230 6.06 12.43 -4.48
CA VAL A 230 4.87 12.96 -5.15
C VAL A 230 5.08 12.97 -6.64
N MET A 231 4.30 12.18 -7.34
CA MET A 231 4.32 12.14 -8.79
C MET A 231 3.04 12.77 -9.37
N ILE A 232 3.19 13.76 -10.23
CA ILE A 232 2.08 14.46 -10.90
C ILE A 232 2.20 14.22 -12.41
N SER A 233 1.24 13.52 -12.99
CA SER A 233 1.19 13.28 -14.42
C SER A 233 0.25 14.27 -15.13
N HIS A 234 0.79 14.99 -16.08
CA HIS A 234 0.07 15.88 -16.99
C HIS A 234 -0.16 15.24 -18.37
N ALA A 235 -0.14 13.92 -18.46
CA ALA A 235 -0.37 13.15 -19.69
C ALA A 235 -1.85 13.22 -20.11
N VAL A 236 -2.32 14.41 -20.51
CA VAL A 236 -3.68 14.66 -20.98
C VAL A 236 -3.74 14.49 -22.51
N GLY A 237 -4.83 13.98 -23.02
CA GLY A 237 -4.95 13.62 -24.43
C GLY A 237 -4.60 12.15 -24.72
N ALA A 238 -5.19 11.57 -25.76
CA ALA A 238 -5.15 10.14 -26.03
C ALA A 238 -3.73 9.60 -26.23
N ALA A 239 -2.93 10.27 -27.04
CA ALA A 239 -1.55 9.84 -27.35
C ALA A 239 -0.65 9.91 -26.10
N ALA A 240 -0.75 10.99 -25.29
CA ALA A 240 0.02 11.16 -24.07
C ALA A 240 -0.34 10.09 -23.04
N LYS A 241 -1.62 9.76 -22.87
CA LYS A 241 -2.11 8.70 -21.98
C LYS A 241 -1.61 7.32 -22.37
N ILE A 242 -1.64 7.01 -23.68
CA ILE A 242 -1.07 5.74 -24.18
C ILE A 242 0.44 5.70 -23.92
N GLY A 243 1.15 6.80 -24.23
CA GLY A 243 2.58 6.92 -23.96
C GLY A 243 2.89 6.74 -22.47
N TYR A 244 2.14 7.39 -21.58
CA TYR A 244 2.27 7.23 -20.12
C TYR A 244 2.08 5.76 -19.70
N ALA A 245 1.03 5.10 -20.17
CA ALA A 245 0.75 3.70 -19.85
C ALA A 245 1.88 2.76 -20.30
N LEU A 246 2.45 2.97 -21.49
CA LEU A 246 3.57 2.18 -21.98
C LEU A 246 4.85 2.39 -21.17
N HIS A 247 5.14 3.62 -20.74
CA HIS A 247 6.29 3.91 -19.88
C HIS A 247 6.08 3.39 -18.47
N LEU A 248 4.85 3.45 -17.94
CA LEU A 248 4.51 2.88 -16.63
C LEU A 248 4.78 1.36 -16.59
N GLN A 249 4.46 0.63 -17.65
CA GLN A 249 4.78 -0.80 -17.76
C GLN A 249 6.27 -1.11 -17.74
N ARG A 250 7.12 -0.13 -18.08
CA ARG A 250 8.58 -0.26 -18.11
C ARG A 250 9.25 0.36 -16.87
N GLY A 251 8.49 0.93 -15.93
CA GLY A 251 9.02 1.69 -14.80
C GLY A 251 9.70 3.02 -15.19
N GLU A 252 9.47 3.52 -16.41
CA GLU A 252 10.14 4.71 -16.95
C GLU A 252 9.24 5.96 -17.02
N HIS A 253 8.00 5.87 -16.55
CA HIS A 253 7.00 6.94 -16.66
C HIS A 253 7.38 8.20 -15.88
N HIS A 254 8.13 8.06 -14.76
CA HIS A 254 8.63 9.18 -13.96
C HIS A 254 9.65 10.06 -14.71
N ARG A 255 10.28 9.55 -15.79
CA ARG A 255 11.28 10.28 -16.60
C ARG A 255 10.67 11.07 -17.77
N ARG A 256 9.34 11.06 -17.89
CA ARG A 256 8.68 11.76 -18.99
C ARG A 256 8.61 13.27 -18.72
N ASP A 257 8.69 14.09 -19.77
CA ASP A 257 8.61 15.55 -19.68
C ASP A 257 7.22 16.06 -19.20
N ASP A 258 6.17 15.23 -19.30
CA ASP A 258 4.82 15.52 -18.84
C ASP A 258 4.54 14.92 -17.44
N VAL A 259 5.58 14.52 -16.71
CA VAL A 259 5.52 14.03 -15.33
C VAL A 259 6.46 14.88 -14.47
N GLN A 260 5.94 15.32 -13.33
CA GLN A 260 6.74 15.93 -12.26
C GLN A 260 6.95 14.89 -11.17
N TYR A 261 8.16 14.81 -10.65
CA TYR A 261 8.53 13.95 -9.52
C TYR A 261 9.17 14.84 -8.44
N LEU A 262 8.59 14.85 -7.27
CA LEU A 262 8.90 15.76 -6.18
C LEU A 262 8.93 14.99 -4.86
N ARG A 263 9.57 15.55 -3.83
CA ARG A 263 9.62 15.00 -2.48
C ARG A 263 9.29 16.07 -1.47
N GLY A 264 8.64 15.68 -0.39
CA GLY A 264 8.27 16.57 0.70
C GLY A 264 7.56 15.86 1.84
N SER A 265 7.12 16.61 2.83
CA SER A 265 6.53 16.07 4.05
C SER A 265 5.01 16.29 4.15
N GLN A 266 4.47 17.24 3.40
CA GLN A 266 3.04 17.57 3.42
C GLN A 266 2.51 17.87 2.02
N VAL A 267 1.41 17.21 1.66
CA VAL A 267 0.75 17.36 0.37
C VAL A 267 -0.70 17.79 0.58
N THR A 268 -1.13 18.84 -0.10
CA THR A 268 -2.54 19.26 -0.16
C THR A 268 -3.00 19.27 -1.60
N ILE A 269 -4.13 18.61 -1.88
CA ILE A 269 -4.77 18.59 -3.20
C ILE A 269 -6.16 19.21 -3.06
N SER A 270 -6.47 20.16 -3.95
CA SER A 270 -7.81 20.77 -4.03
C SER A 270 -8.22 21.03 -5.49
N GLY A 271 -9.50 21.26 -5.75
CA GLY A 271 -9.97 21.59 -7.09
C GLY A 271 -11.28 20.92 -7.52
N ASP A 272 -11.31 20.41 -8.75
CA ASP A 272 -12.45 19.62 -9.25
C ASP A 272 -12.68 18.39 -8.36
N ALA A 273 -13.92 17.89 -8.34
CA ALA A 273 -14.24 16.69 -7.57
C ALA A 273 -13.43 15.47 -8.04
N PHE A 274 -12.70 14.87 -7.14
CA PHE A 274 -11.80 13.73 -7.41
C PHE A 274 -12.08 12.53 -6.51
N TRP A 275 -11.69 11.35 -6.98
CA TRP A 275 -11.69 10.12 -6.19
C TRP A 275 -10.28 9.86 -5.68
N ILE A 276 -10.20 9.29 -4.48
CA ILE A 276 -8.96 8.90 -3.82
C ILE A 276 -8.91 7.38 -3.75
N SER A 277 -7.76 6.81 -3.97
CA SER A 277 -7.46 5.41 -3.62
C SER A 277 -6.26 5.42 -2.69
N ALA A 278 -6.45 4.95 -1.48
CA ALA A 278 -5.44 4.85 -0.43
C ALA A 278 -5.30 3.37 -0.06
N ASP A 279 -4.11 2.80 -0.17
CA ASP A 279 -3.84 1.37 0.02
C ASP A 279 -4.84 0.41 -0.68
N GLY A 280 -5.39 0.86 -1.83
CA GLY A 280 -6.39 0.13 -2.59
C GLY A 280 -7.84 0.38 -2.19
N GLU A 281 -8.11 1.06 -1.09
CA GLU A 281 -9.44 1.52 -0.70
C GLU A 281 -9.81 2.81 -1.42
N VAL A 282 -11.05 2.88 -1.91
CA VAL A 282 -11.51 4.02 -2.73
C VAL A 282 -12.56 4.81 -2.00
N SER A 283 -12.28 6.09 -1.80
CA SER A 283 -13.17 7.07 -1.17
C SER A 283 -13.45 8.28 -2.07
N GLY A 284 -14.44 9.08 -1.70
CA GLY A 284 -14.80 10.32 -2.40
C GLY A 284 -16.18 10.26 -3.09
N PRO A 285 -16.53 11.23 -3.96
CA PRO A 285 -15.63 12.28 -4.46
C PRO A 285 -15.37 13.37 -3.43
N GLU A 286 -14.13 13.85 -3.40
CA GLU A 286 -13.66 14.96 -2.57
C GLU A 286 -13.33 16.19 -3.44
N ARG A 287 -13.18 17.36 -2.80
CA ARG A 287 -12.69 18.58 -3.45
C ARG A 287 -11.42 19.11 -2.83
N GLN A 288 -11.06 18.59 -1.66
CA GLN A 288 -9.83 18.90 -0.95
C GLN A 288 -9.48 17.73 -0.04
N ARG A 289 -8.20 17.42 0.03
CA ARG A 289 -7.62 16.46 0.97
C ARG A 289 -6.15 16.80 1.19
N SER A 290 -5.69 16.63 2.43
CA SER A 290 -4.29 16.83 2.81
C SER A 290 -3.73 15.59 3.45
N TRP A 291 -2.46 15.35 3.23
CA TRP A 291 -1.68 14.25 3.84
C TRP A 291 -0.36 14.81 4.35
N HIS A 292 0.14 14.22 5.41
CA HIS A 292 1.48 14.47 5.91
C HIS A 292 2.17 13.15 6.26
N VAL A 293 3.50 13.15 6.28
CA VAL A 293 4.27 12.03 6.76
C VAL A 293 4.46 12.12 8.27
N GLU A 294 4.26 11.00 8.97
CA GLU A 294 4.74 10.78 10.33
C GLU A 294 6.01 9.93 10.24
N PRO A 295 7.19 10.55 10.40
CA PRO A 295 8.44 9.84 10.23
C PRO A 295 8.71 8.88 11.37
N SER A 296 9.25 7.70 11.06
CA SER A 296 9.60 6.67 12.05
C SER A 296 8.42 6.28 12.95
N ALA A 297 7.20 6.22 12.41
CA ALA A 297 5.96 5.99 13.16
C ALA A 297 5.88 4.60 13.81
N TYR A 298 6.58 3.60 13.27
CA TYR A 298 6.65 2.25 13.81
C TYR A 298 7.93 1.54 13.36
N SER A 299 8.15 0.32 13.83
CA SER A 299 9.27 -0.51 13.37
C SER A 299 8.78 -1.70 12.55
N PHE A 300 9.50 -2.00 11.45
CA PHE A 300 9.20 -3.16 10.62
C PHE A 300 10.42 -4.09 10.53
N ILE A 301 10.22 -5.41 10.58
CA ILE A 301 11.32 -6.38 10.50
C ILE A 301 11.74 -6.58 9.06
N LEU A 302 12.95 -6.18 8.74
CA LEU A 302 13.54 -6.26 7.40
C LEU A 302 14.74 -7.21 7.35
N PRO A 303 15.12 -7.68 6.14
CA PRO A 303 16.38 -8.37 5.95
C PRO A 303 17.55 -7.50 6.40
N ARG A 304 18.57 -8.10 7.02
CA ARG A 304 19.80 -7.37 7.32
C ARG A 304 20.51 -6.98 6.04
N ALA A 305 21.02 -5.77 5.97
CA ALA A 305 21.83 -5.33 4.85
C ALA A 305 23.08 -6.21 4.73
N GLY A 306 23.23 -6.89 3.58
CA GLY A 306 24.46 -7.63 3.25
C GLY A 306 24.45 -9.14 3.53
N LEU A 307 23.29 -9.78 3.64
CA LEU A 307 23.18 -11.25 3.54
C LEU A 307 22.77 -11.67 2.14
#